data_5c5a4dfb38c3a3b865aa00832a6219fe
#
_entry.id   5c5a4dfb38c3a3b865aa00832a6219fe
#
_cell.length_a   1.000
_cell.length_b   1.000
_cell.length_c   1.000
_cell.angle_alpha   90.00
_cell.angle_beta   90.00
_cell.angle_gamma   90.00
#
_symmetry.space_group_name_H-M   'P 1'
#
loop_
_entity.id
_entity.type
_entity.pdbx_description
1 polymer ?
#
loop_
_entity_poly.entity_id
_entity_poly.type
_entity_poly.pdbx_seq_one_letter_code
_entity_poly.pdbx_strand_id
1 'polypeptide(L)'
;LTGVRGVGKTTTARILARALNYKTDSVNEPDISLETEGEHCRAIIEGRHVDVIEMDAASHTGIDDIREIIESVQYAPALARYKVYIIDEVHMLSRSAFNGLLKTLEEPPAHLKFIFATTEIRKVPITVLSRCQRFDLRRIEAGEMVGHLKKITEAEKAEAEDEALGMIARASEGSVRDALSILDQAIAHADGKVMAEGIRSMLGLAD
;
A
#
# COMPACT_ATOMS: atom_id res chain seq x y z
N LEU A 1 -7.13 -6.50 -0.23
CA LEU A 1 -5.90 -6.54 -1.01
C LEU A 1 -4.94 -7.58 -0.44
N THR A 2 -4.51 -8.53 -1.24
CA THR A 2 -3.55 -9.56 -0.81
C THR A 2 -2.35 -9.59 -1.75
N GLY A 3 -1.19 -9.96 -1.24
CA GLY A 3 0.06 -10.02 -2.00
C GLY A 3 1.27 -9.99 -1.07
N VAL A 4 2.44 -10.32 -1.61
CA VAL A 4 3.68 -10.33 -0.83
C VAL A 4 4.02 -8.93 -0.30
N ARG A 5 4.96 -8.88 0.63
CA ARG A 5 5.45 -7.60 1.18
C ARG A 5 6.04 -6.73 0.05
N GLY A 6 5.78 -5.42 0.11
CA GLY A 6 6.42 -4.44 -0.78
C GLY A 6 5.89 -4.36 -2.22
N VAL A 7 4.76 -5.04 -2.55
CA VAL A 7 4.14 -4.96 -3.90
C VAL A 7 3.17 -3.79 -4.07
N GLY A 8 3.02 -2.94 -3.06
CA GLY A 8 2.18 -1.73 -3.16
C GLY A 8 0.75 -1.88 -2.64
N LYS A 9 0.44 -2.83 -1.72
CA LYS A 9 -0.90 -2.99 -1.13
C LYS A 9 -1.43 -1.70 -0.51
N THR A 10 -0.68 -1.09 0.39
CA THR A 10 -1.04 0.15 1.07
C THR A 10 -1.13 1.33 0.09
N THR A 11 -0.22 1.40 -0.88
CA THR A 11 -0.27 2.39 -1.97
C THR A 11 -1.56 2.24 -2.80
N THR A 12 -1.92 1.01 -3.17
CA THR A 12 -3.17 0.72 -3.89
C THR A 12 -4.39 1.09 -3.04
N ALA A 13 -4.37 0.83 -1.74
CA ALA A 13 -5.43 1.23 -0.82
C ALA A 13 -5.62 2.75 -0.80
N ARG A 14 -4.53 3.52 -0.75
CA ARG A 14 -4.59 4.99 -0.82
C ARG A 14 -5.09 5.50 -2.18
N ILE A 15 -4.70 4.85 -3.28
CA ILE A 15 -5.24 5.19 -4.62
C ILE A 15 -6.75 4.94 -4.67
N LEU A 16 -7.23 3.82 -4.14
CA LEU A 16 -8.67 3.53 -4.05
C LEU A 16 -9.40 4.54 -3.17
N ALA A 17 -8.84 4.92 -2.03
CA ALA A 17 -9.41 5.95 -1.16
C ALA A 17 -9.50 7.32 -1.87
N ARG A 18 -8.49 7.68 -2.66
CA ARG A 18 -8.50 8.89 -3.51
C ARG A 18 -9.59 8.82 -4.56
N ALA A 19 -9.69 7.70 -5.27
CA ALA A 19 -10.69 7.50 -6.32
C ALA A 19 -12.12 7.57 -5.77
N LEU A 20 -12.38 6.95 -4.63
CA LEU A 20 -13.68 6.99 -3.94
C LEU A 20 -14.07 8.40 -3.50
N ASN A 21 -13.10 9.19 -3.05
CA ASN A 21 -13.29 10.54 -2.52
C ASN A 21 -12.85 11.64 -3.49
N TYR A 22 -12.73 11.29 -4.78
CA TYR A 22 -12.28 12.25 -5.79
C TYR A 22 -13.27 13.41 -5.91
N LYS A 23 -12.72 14.62 -5.88
CA LYS A 23 -13.47 15.86 -6.00
C LYS A 23 -12.57 16.96 -6.55
N THR A 24 -13.07 17.63 -7.59
CA THR A 24 -12.50 18.84 -8.19
C THR A 24 -13.62 19.86 -8.38
N ASP A 25 -13.33 21.00 -8.93
CA ASP A 25 -14.36 21.99 -9.28
C ASP A 25 -15.36 21.47 -10.33
N SER A 26 -14.95 20.54 -11.18
CA SER A 26 -15.75 19.98 -12.27
C SER A 26 -16.28 18.56 -12.02
N VAL A 27 -15.65 17.79 -11.13
CA VAL A 27 -15.99 16.39 -10.85
C VAL A 27 -16.27 16.22 -9.37
N ASN A 28 -17.45 15.72 -9.03
CA ASN A 28 -17.85 15.40 -7.66
C ASN A 28 -18.48 14.01 -7.59
N GLU A 29 -17.74 13.02 -8.07
CA GLU A 29 -18.12 11.59 -8.05
C GLU A 29 -16.84 10.73 -7.96
N PRO A 30 -16.96 9.44 -7.59
CA PRO A 30 -15.82 8.52 -7.64
C PRO A 30 -15.26 8.45 -9.05
N ASP A 31 -13.95 8.67 -9.17
CA ASP A 31 -13.25 8.62 -10.46
C ASP A 31 -11.88 7.95 -10.29
N ILE A 32 -11.53 7.07 -11.22
CA ILE A 32 -10.26 6.35 -11.25
C ILE A 32 -9.21 7.02 -12.15
N SER A 33 -9.62 7.97 -12.98
CA SER A 33 -8.70 8.66 -13.93
C SER A 33 -7.68 9.51 -13.16
N LEU A 34 -8.11 10.19 -12.10
CA LEU A 34 -7.27 11.03 -11.24
C LEU A 34 -6.36 11.98 -12.05
N GLU A 35 -6.85 12.47 -13.19
CA GLU A 35 -6.06 13.29 -14.14
C GLU A 35 -5.53 14.58 -13.52
N THR A 36 -6.30 15.15 -12.60
CA THR A 36 -5.90 16.34 -11.87
C THR A 36 -5.88 16.06 -10.37
N GLU A 37 -5.11 16.83 -9.60
CA GLU A 37 -5.09 16.68 -8.15
C GLU A 37 -6.44 17.13 -7.56
N GLY A 38 -7.20 16.20 -6.99
CA GLY A 38 -8.45 16.50 -6.30
C GLY A 38 -8.23 17.08 -4.90
N GLU A 39 -9.27 17.73 -4.35
CA GLU A 39 -9.26 18.41 -3.04
C GLU A 39 -8.69 17.54 -1.90
N HIS A 40 -9.00 16.24 -1.90
CA HIS A 40 -8.59 15.30 -0.85
C HIS A 40 -7.31 14.51 -1.17
N CYS A 41 -6.83 14.56 -2.43
CA CYS A 41 -5.79 13.67 -2.93
C CYS A 41 -4.49 13.74 -2.12
N ARG A 42 -4.00 14.96 -1.87
CA ARG A 42 -2.74 15.17 -1.17
C ARG A 42 -2.79 14.70 0.27
N ALA A 43 -3.84 15.06 1.00
CA ALA A 43 -4.01 14.65 2.39
C ALA A 43 -4.11 13.12 2.54
N ILE A 44 -4.75 12.43 1.58
CA ILE A 44 -4.85 10.97 1.56
C ILE A 44 -3.49 10.33 1.28
N ILE A 45 -2.71 10.84 0.31
CA ILE A 45 -1.37 10.32 0.01
C ILE A 45 -0.45 10.47 1.22
N GLU A 46 -0.53 11.61 1.91
CA GLU A 46 0.29 11.91 3.08
C GLU A 46 -0.21 11.20 4.36
N GLY A 47 -1.32 10.45 4.32
CA GLY A 47 -1.86 9.70 5.45
C GLY A 47 -2.41 10.58 6.58
N ARG A 48 -2.89 11.79 6.26
CA ARG A 48 -3.38 12.77 7.26
C ARG A 48 -4.82 13.27 7.01
N HIS A 49 -5.57 12.56 6.16
CA HIS A 49 -6.97 12.93 5.91
C HIS A 49 -7.90 12.43 7.01
N VAL A 50 -8.76 13.32 7.53
CA VAL A 50 -9.62 12.99 8.70
C VAL A 50 -10.62 11.86 8.44
N ASP A 51 -11.09 11.69 7.20
CA ASP A 51 -12.05 10.64 6.80
C ASP A 51 -11.37 9.42 6.16
N VAL A 52 -10.05 9.39 6.03
CA VAL A 52 -9.28 8.24 5.54
C VAL A 52 -8.28 7.87 6.61
N ILE A 53 -8.65 6.90 7.41
CA ILE A 53 -7.88 6.47 8.58
C ILE A 53 -7.08 5.22 8.20
N GLU A 54 -5.78 5.28 8.39
CA GLU A 54 -4.86 4.19 8.15
C GLU A 54 -4.34 3.63 9.47
N MET A 55 -4.44 2.32 9.64
CA MET A 55 -4.00 1.60 10.82
C MET A 55 -3.18 0.38 10.42
N ASP A 56 -2.06 0.17 11.09
CA ASP A 56 -1.28 -1.07 11.01
C ASP A 56 -1.70 -2.02 12.15
N ALA A 57 -2.31 -3.14 11.78
CA ALA A 57 -2.75 -4.14 12.74
C ALA A 57 -1.59 -4.85 13.47
N ALA A 58 -0.35 -4.75 12.98
CA ALA A 58 0.81 -5.26 13.71
C ALA A 58 1.10 -4.44 14.97
N SER A 59 0.78 -3.15 14.97
CA SER A 59 0.93 -2.23 16.11
C SER A 59 -0.35 -2.09 16.94
N HIS A 60 -1.53 -2.39 16.37
CA HIS A 60 -2.85 -2.22 16.97
C HIS A 60 -3.65 -3.52 16.88
N THR A 61 -3.24 -4.52 17.65
CA THR A 61 -3.83 -5.88 17.59
C THR A 61 -5.07 -6.05 18.47
N GLY A 62 -5.33 -5.09 19.35
CA GLY A 62 -6.32 -5.17 20.43
C GLY A 62 -7.76 -5.01 19.97
N ILE A 63 -8.69 -5.49 20.81
CA ILE A 63 -10.11 -5.27 20.62
C ILE A 63 -10.49 -3.81 20.86
N ASP A 64 -9.75 -3.09 21.70
CA ASP A 64 -10.08 -1.71 22.06
C ASP A 64 -9.83 -0.76 20.90
N ASP A 65 -8.73 -0.95 20.14
CA ASP A 65 -8.47 -0.20 18.89
C ASP A 65 -9.62 -0.39 17.88
N ILE A 66 -10.13 -1.62 17.76
CA ILE A 66 -11.25 -1.93 16.87
C ILE A 66 -12.58 -1.38 17.38
N ARG A 67 -12.79 -1.32 18.71
CA ARG A 67 -13.97 -0.68 19.29
C ARG A 67 -14.05 0.81 18.97
N GLU A 68 -12.93 1.53 19.05
CA GLU A 68 -12.87 2.95 18.65
C GLU A 68 -13.27 3.12 17.18
N ILE A 69 -12.79 2.23 16.29
CA ILE A 69 -13.22 2.23 14.90
C ILE A 69 -14.74 2.00 14.81
N ILE A 70 -15.29 0.95 15.45
CA ILE A 70 -16.71 0.58 15.39
C ILE A 70 -17.58 1.72 15.91
N GLU A 71 -17.19 2.41 16.97
CA GLU A 71 -17.91 3.57 17.48
C GLU A 71 -17.89 4.73 16.49
N SER A 72 -16.75 4.95 15.83
CA SER A 72 -16.56 6.06 14.90
C SER A 72 -17.23 5.84 13.53
N VAL A 73 -17.46 4.59 13.09
CA VAL A 73 -18.08 4.30 11.79
C VAL A 73 -19.57 4.73 11.72
N GLN A 74 -20.21 4.94 12.87
CA GLN A 74 -21.60 5.41 12.92
C GLN A 74 -21.76 6.86 12.46
N TYR A 75 -20.70 7.64 12.56
CA TYR A 75 -20.71 9.06 12.19
C TYR A 75 -20.36 9.22 10.71
N ALA A 76 -21.10 10.12 10.06
CA ALA A 76 -20.84 10.51 8.68
C ALA A 76 -19.41 11.09 8.51
N PRO A 77 -18.84 11.03 7.29
CA PRO A 77 -17.59 11.71 6.98
C PRO A 77 -17.68 13.21 7.26
N ALA A 78 -16.58 13.81 7.71
CA ALA A 78 -16.53 15.23 8.01
C ALA A 78 -16.33 16.09 6.74
N LEU A 79 -15.52 15.66 5.80
CA LEU A 79 -15.13 16.41 4.60
C LEU A 79 -15.34 15.62 3.31
N ALA A 80 -15.02 14.33 3.32
CA ALA A 80 -15.05 13.47 2.14
C ALA A 80 -16.42 12.84 1.91
N ARG A 81 -16.60 12.15 0.78
CA ARG A 81 -17.82 11.39 0.45
C ARG A 81 -17.93 10.11 1.24
N TYR A 82 -16.81 9.41 1.41
CA TYR A 82 -16.71 8.16 2.15
C TYR A 82 -15.71 8.26 3.29
N LYS A 83 -16.08 7.68 4.43
CA LYS A 83 -15.14 7.36 5.50
C LYS A 83 -14.47 6.05 5.16
N VAL A 84 -13.15 6.06 4.99
CA VAL A 84 -12.36 4.91 4.56
C VAL A 84 -11.42 4.49 5.68
N TYR A 85 -11.48 3.23 6.07
CA TYR A 85 -10.50 2.61 6.97
C TYR A 85 -9.60 1.68 6.18
N ILE A 86 -8.31 1.98 6.16
CA ILE A 86 -7.26 1.13 5.60
C ILE A 86 -6.61 0.40 6.77
N ILE A 87 -6.79 -0.93 6.83
CA ILE A 87 -6.18 -1.76 7.88
C ILE A 87 -5.12 -2.63 7.22
N ASP A 88 -3.85 -2.25 7.45
CA ASP A 88 -2.71 -3.00 6.93
C ASP A 88 -2.36 -4.17 7.85
N GLU A 89 -1.81 -5.24 7.28
CA GLU A 89 -1.51 -6.52 7.92
C GLU A 89 -2.66 -7.04 8.79
N VAL A 90 -3.89 -6.94 8.27
CA VAL A 90 -5.14 -7.25 8.99
C VAL A 90 -5.14 -8.63 9.64
N HIS A 91 -4.36 -9.59 9.13
CA HIS A 91 -4.20 -10.92 9.72
C HIS A 91 -3.58 -10.92 11.14
N MET A 92 -2.99 -9.79 11.56
CA MET A 92 -2.42 -9.60 12.90
C MET A 92 -3.48 -9.26 13.95
N LEU A 93 -4.70 -8.90 13.54
CA LEU A 93 -5.79 -8.66 14.49
C LEU A 93 -6.11 -9.89 15.33
N SER A 94 -6.43 -9.67 16.58
CA SER A 94 -6.91 -10.73 17.47
C SER A 94 -8.25 -11.30 16.99
N ARG A 95 -8.57 -12.53 17.42
CA ARG A 95 -9.86 -13.16 17.08
C ARG A 95 -11.05 -12.33 17.59
N SER A 96 -10.92 -11.72 18.77
CA SER A 96 -11.95 -10.84 19.33
C SER A 96 -12.14 -9.55 18.51
N ALA A 97 -11.04 -8.98 17.99
CA ALA A 97 -11.10 -7.82 17.10
C ALA A 97 -11.82 -8.14 15.78
N PHE A 98 -11.50 -9.28 15.15
CA PHE A 98 -12.24 -9.74 13.97
C PHE A 98 -13.74 -9.92 14.25
N ASN A 99 -14.10 -10.56 15.36
CA ASN A 99 -15.50 -10.75 15.74
C ASN A 99 -16.23 -9.41 15.96
N GLY A 100 -15.54 -8.41 16.51
CA GLY A 100 -16.08 -7.06 16.66
C GLY A 100 -16.44 -6.40 15.33
N LEU A 101 -15.65 -6.64 14.28
CA LEU A 101 -15.90 -6.09 12.93
C LEU A 101 -17.05 -6.78 12.18
N LEU A 102 -17.42 -8.02 12.52
CA LEU A 102 -18.34 -8.82 11.71
C LEU A 102 -19.70 -8.13 11.51
N LYS A 103 -20.28 -7.54 12.56
CA LYS A 103 -21.58 -6.84 12.48
C LYS A 103 -21.52 -5.68 11.48
N THR A 104 -20.45 -4.88 11.55
CA THR A 104 -20.26 -3.74 10.64
C THR A 104 -20.00 -4.19 9.20
N LEU A 105 -19.31 -5.33 9.02
CA LEU A 105 -19.08 -5.91 7.69
C LEU A 105 -20.34 -6.55 7.08
N GLU A 106 -21.28 -7.02 7.91
CA GLU A 106 -22.57 -7.55 7.46
C GLU A 106 -23.51 -6.44 7.00
N GLU A 107 -23.59 -5.36 7.76
CA GLU A 107 -24.49 -4.22 7.52
C GLU A 107 -23.70 -2.90 7.58
N PRO A 108 -22.80 -2.63 6.62
CA PRO A 108 -22.00 -1.42 6.64
C PRO A 108 -22.84 -0.19 6.33
N PRO A 109 -22.67 0.93 7.06
CA PRO A 109 -23.24 2.21 6.66
C PRO A 109 -22.84 2.57 5.21
N ALA A 110 -23.73 3.20 4.47
CA ALA A 110 -23.51 3.52 3.04
C ALA A 110 -22.24 4.35 2.79
N HIS A 111 -21.90 5.21 3.75
CA HIS A 111 -20.73 6.09 3.70
C HIS A 111 -19.41 5.42 4.11
N LEU A 112 -19.45 4.17 4.59
CA LEU A 112 -18.28 3.47 5.10
C LEU A 112 -17.65 2.56 4.05
N LYS A 113 -16.32 2.56 3.96
CA LYS A 113 -15.53 1.60 3.19
C LYS A 113 -14.37 1.07 4.02
N PHE A 114 -14.23 -0.26 4.08
CA PHE A 114 -13.04 -0.91 4.60
C PHE A 114 -12.14 -1.38 3.47
N ILE A 115 -10.84 -1.16 3.60
CA ILE A 115 -9.81 -1.71 2.73
C ILE A 115 -8.82 -2.46 3.61
N PHE A 116 -8.90 -3.79 3.56
CA PHE A 116 -7.96 -4.67 4.27
C PHE A 116 -6.79 -5.03 3.38
N ALA A 117 -5.58 -4.93 3.91
CA ALA A 117 -4.37 -5.40 3.26
C ALA A 117 -3.73 -6.51 4.10
N THR A 118 -3.20 -7.54 3.44
CA THR A 118 -2.56 -8.66 4.12
C THR A 118 -1.51 -9.35 3.25
N THR A 119 -0.44 -9.79 3.88
CA THR A 119 0.53 -10.72 3.28
C THR A 119 0.11 -12.18 3.46
N GLU A 120 -0.78 -12.48 4.41
CA GLU A 120 -1.15 -13.83 4.83
C GLU A 120 -2.67 -14.05 4.83
N ILE A 121 -3.27 -14.15 3.64
CA ILE A 121 -4.72 -14.30 3.47
C ILE A 121 -5.28 -15.52 4.23
N ARG A 122 -4.51 -16.60 4.38
CA ARG A 122 -4.93 -17.82 5.08
C ARG A 122 -5.16 -17.64 6.58
N LYS A 123 -4.59 -16.59 7.17
CA LYS A 123 -4.77 -16.25 8.58
C LYS A 123 -6.02 -15.39 8.83
N VAL A 124 -6.61 -14.83 7.79
CA VAL A 124 -7.84 -14.04 7.91
C VAL A 124 -9.04 -14.99 8.00
N PRO A 125 -9.94 -14.83 8.99
CA PRO A 125 -11.09 -15.70 9.15
C PRO A 125 -11.99 -15.73 7.91
N ILE A 126 -12.49 -16.91 7.57
CA ILE A 126 -13.38 -17.10 6.42
C ILE A 126 -14.67 -16.28 6.54
N THR A 127 -15.13 -16.03 7.76
CA THR A 127 -16.29 -15.19 8.06
C THR A 127 -16.09 -13.72 7.65
N VAL A 128 -14.86 -13.24 7.68
CA VAL A 128 -14.47 -11.91 7.18
C VAL A 128 -14.32 -11.95 5.66
N LEU A 129 -13.57 -12.94 5.15
CA LEU A 129 -13.31 -13.09 3.71
C LEU A 129 -14.59 -13.21 2.88
N SER A 130 -15.61 -13.92 3.39
CA SER A 130 -16.90 -14.07 2.71
C SER A 130 -17.69 -12.77 2.54
N ARG A 131 -17.33 -11.71 3.28
CA ARG A 131 -17.94 -10.38 3.23
C ARG A 131 -17.08 -9.34 2.52
N CYS A 132 -15.95 -9.77 1.97
CA CYS A 132 -14.98 -8.90 1.30
C CYS A 132 -14.81 -9.31 -0.16
N GLN A 133 -14.67 -8.32 -1.03
CA GLN A 133 -14.15 -8.56 -2.36
C GLN A 133 -12.63 -8.69 -2.29
N ARG A 134 -12.10 -9.75 -2.88
CA ARG A 134 -10.67 -10.04 -2.88
C ARG A 134 -10.01 -9.55 -4.16
N PHE A 135 -8.84 -8.92 -4.00
CA PHE A 135 -7.94 -8.52 -5.09
C PHE A 135 -6.53 -8.99 -4.75
N ASP A 136 -5.97 -9.80 -5.63
CA ASP A 136 -4.62 -10.35 -5.48
C ASP A 136 -3.63 -9.49 -6.28
N LEU A 137 -2.66 -8.87 -5.60
CA LEU A 137 -1.57 -8.14 -6.23
C LEU A 137 -0.43 -9.13 -6.50
N ARG A 138 -0.03 -9.24 -7.76
CA ARG A 138 1.07 -10.11 -8.16
C ARG A 138 2.43 -9.50 -7.81
N ARG A 139 3.46 -10.33 -7.71
CA ARG A 139 4.85 -9.87 -7.68
C ARG A 139 5.15 -9.13 -8.99
N ILE A 140 5.99 -8.10 -8.90
CA ILE A 140 6.47 -7.41 -10.08
C ILE A 140 7.53 -8.28 -10.77
N GLU A 141 7.37 -8.53 -12.05
CA GLU A 141 8.34 -9.28 -12.83
C GLU A 141 9.66 -8.52 -12.98
N ALA A 142 10.78 -9.23 -13.10
CA ALA A 142 12.11 -8.61 -13.14
C ALA A 142 12.24 -7.57 -14.27
N GLY A 143 11.65 -7.82 -15.44
CA GLY A 143 11.68 -6.87 -16.56
C GLY A 143 10.90 -5.58 -16.26
N GLU A 144 9.70 -5.70 -15.66
CA GLU A 144 8.90 -4.55 -15.22
C GLU A 144 9.65 -3.76 -14.13
N MET A 145 10.29 -4.47 -13.20
CA MET A 145 11.08 -3.88 -12.12
C MET A 145 12.26 -3.07 -12.66
N VAL A 146 13.03 -3.61 -13.59
CA VAL A 146 14.14 -2.88 -14.24
C VAL A 146 13.63 -1.61 -14.90
N GLY A 147 12.51 -1.67 -15.63
CA GLY A 147 11.90 -0.49 -16.24
C GLY A 147 11.48 0.57 -15.22
N HIS A 148 10.99 0.14 -14.05
CA HIS A 148 10.66 1.05 -12.96
C HIS A 148 11.90 1.68 -12.33
N LEU A 149 12.93 0.87 -12.05
CA LEU A 149 14.18 1.34 -11.47
C LEU A 149 14.90 2.35 -12.38
N LYS A 150 14.89 2.16 -13.72
CA LYS A 150 15.41 3.13 -14.69
C LYS A 150 14.77 4.50 -14.53
N LYS A 151 13.43 4.55 -14.48
CA LYS A 151 12.70 5.81 -14.30
C LYS A 151 13.06 6.51 -12.98
N ILE A 152 13.24 5.75 -11.92
CA ILE A 152 13.64 6.33 -10.61
C ILE A 152 15.08 6.85 -10.70
N THR A 153 16.01 6.08 -11.27
CA THR A 153 17.42 6.49 -11.44
C THR A 153 17.52 7.80 -12.24
N GLU A 154 16.74 7.91 -13.32
CA GLU A 154 16.65 9.13 -14.13
C GLU A 154 16.10 10.33 -13.31
N ALA A 155 15.05 10.10 -12.52
CA ALA A 155 14.45 11.13 -11.68
C ALA A 155 15.42 11.64 -10.59
N GLU A 156 16.21 10.74 -10.00
CA GLU A 156 17.26 11.03 -9.03
C GLU A 156 18.54 11.60 -9.66
N LYS A 157 18.58 11.74 -11.00
CA LYS A 157 19.76 12.19 -11.77
C LYS A 157 21.01 11.36 -11.49
N ALA A 158 20.83 10.09 -11.22
CA ALA A 158 21.89 9.11 -11.04
C ALA A 158 22.12 8.32 -12.33
N GLU A 159 23.29 7.72 -12.48
CA GLU A 159 23.59 6.77 -13.55
C GLU A 159 23.67 5.36 -12.99
N ALA A 160 23.18 4.38 -13.74
CA ALA A 160 23.27 2.97 -13.37
C ALA A 160 23.45 2.08 -14.60
N GLU A 161 24.20 1.00 -14.45
CA GLU A 161 24.32 -0.04 -15.46
C GLU A 161 23.04 -0.89 -15.51
N ASP A 162 22.63 -1.29 -16.71
CA ASP A 162 21.50 -2.18 -16.91
C ASP A 162 21.67 -3.52 -16.16
N GLU A 163 22.90 -4.03 -16.10
CA GLU A 163 23.23 -5.24 -15.35
C GLU A 163 23.01 -5.03 -13.84
N ALA A 164 23.44 -3.89 -13.29
CA ALA A 164 23.22 -3.52 -11.88
C ALA A 164 21.73 -3.48 -11.53
N LEU A 165 20.92 -2.79 -12.37
CA LEU A 165 19.46 -2.74 -12.19
C LEU A 165 18.81 -4.13 -12.31
N GLY A 166 19.30 -4.98 -13.22
CA GLY A 166 18.88 -6.36 -13.34
C GLY A 166 19.17 -7.21 -12.11
N MET A 167 20.30 -6.98 -11.45
CA MET A 167 20.68 -7.65 -10.20
C MET A 167 19.78 -7.21 -9.06
N ILE A 168 19.52 -5.91 -8.90
CA ILE A 168 18.60 -5.36 -7.91
C ILE A 168 17.19 -5.95 -8.11
N ALA A 169 16.68 -5.98 -9.34
CA ALA A 169 15.39 -6.53 -9.68
C ALA A 169 15.25 -8.00 -9.29
N ARG A 170 16.27 -8.82 -9.49
CA ARG A 170 16.29 -10.23 -9.08
C ARG A 170 16.34 -10.36 -7.55
N ALA A 171 17.23 -9.61 -6.90
CA ALA A 171 17.40 -9.67 -5.44
C ALA A 171 16.16 -9.22 -4.66
N SER A 172 15.35 -8.32 -5.24
CA SER A 172 14.12 -7.82 -4.62
C SER A 172 12.94 -8.80 -4.68
N GLU A 173 13.04 -9.89 -5.44
CA GLU A 173 12.00 -10.92 -5.59
C GLU A 173 10.59 -10.37 -5.90
N GLY A 174 10.52 -9.27 -6.66
CA GLY A 174 9.27 -8.61 -7.05
C GLY A 174 8.69 -7.66 -6.01
N SER A 175 9.43 -7.35 -4.95
CA SER A 175 9.13 -6.31 -3.97
C SER A 175 9.67 -4.96 -4.43
N VAL A 176 8.79 -4.01 -4.76
CA VAL A 176 9.21 -2.65 -5.15
C VAL A 176 9.92 -1.93 -3.99
N ARG A 177 9.43 -2.12 -2.76
CA ARG A 177 10.06 -1.52 -1.57
C ARG A 177 11.51 -1.96 -1.42
N ASP A 178 11.77 -3.26 -1.54
CA ASP A 178 13.12 -3.80 -1.36
C ASP A 178 14.02 -3.38 -2.52
N ALA A 179 13.49 -3.36 -3.75
CA ALA A 179 14.23 -2.87 -4.92
C ALA A 179 14.67 -1.41 -4.77
N LEU A 180 13.75 -0.55 -4.33
CA LEU A 180 14.05 0.87 -4.10
C LEU A 180 15.05 1.06 -2.95
N SER A 181 14.93 0.27 -1.87
CA SER A 181 15.88 0.33 -0.75
C SER A 181 17.31 -0.07 -1.18
N ILE A 182 17.44 -1.12 -2.02
CA ILE A 182 18.73 -1.54 -2.56
C ILE A 182 19.28 -0.46 -3.51
N LEU A 183 18.43 0.10 -4.39
CA LEU A 183 18.84 1.15 -5.33
C LEU A 183 19.32 2.40 -4.58
N ASP A 184 18.58 2.85 -3.57
CA ASP A 184 18.94 4.03 -2.76
C ASP A 184 20.31 3.86 -2.09
N GLN A 185 20.53 2.69 -1.47
CA GLN A 185 21.82 2.35 -0.89
C GLN A 185 22.94 2.32 -1.95
N ALA A 186 22.63 1.76 -3.12
CA ALA A 186 23.61 1.69 -4.22
C ALA A 186 23.99 3.07 -4.74
N ILE A 187 23.02 3.98 -4.90
CA ILE A 187 23.26 5.37 -5.30
C ILE A 187 24.12 6.09 -4.24
N ALA A 188 23.78 5.91 -2.96
CA ALA A 188 24.50 6.57 -1.86
C ALA A 188 25.98 6.12 -1.74
N HIS A 189 26.29 4.90 -2.18
CA HIS A 189 27.67 4.36 -2.12
C HIS A 189 28.42 4.46 -3.45
N ALA A 190 27.76 4.87 -4.54
CA ALA A 190 28.37 4.97 -5.85
C ALA A 190 29.19 6.25 -6.00
N ASP A 191 30.40 6.14 -6.54
CA ASP A 191 31.20 7.27 -7.01
C ASP A 191 30.72 7.70 -8.42
N GLY A 192 29.49 8.24 -8.49
CA GLY A 192 28.87 8.78 -9.70
C GLY A 192 27.99 7.81 -10.49
N LYS A 193 28.31 6.51 -10.56
CA LYS A 193 27.52 5.51 -11.29
C LYS A 193 27.36 4.20 -10.52
N VAL A 194 26.14 3.69 -10.49
CA VAL A 194 25.82 2.38 -9.89
C VAL A 194 26.32 1.27 -10.82
N MET A 195 27.35 0.56 -10.40
CA MET A 195 28.01 -0.51 -11.16
C MET A 195 27.54 -1.89 -10.67
N ALA A 196 27.54 -2.89 -11.56
CA ALA A 196 27.17 -4.27 -11.23
C ALA A 196 28.09 -4.87 -10.16
N GLU A 197 29.37 -4.55 -10.18
CA GLU A 197 30.35 -5.01 -9.18
C GLU A 197 30.02 -4.48 -7.77
N GLY A 198 29.62 -3.21 -7.66
CA GLY A 198 29.17 -2.62 -6.40
C GLY A 198 27.92 -3.33 -5.84
N ILE A 199 26.98 -3.69 -6.71
CA ILE A 199 25.79 -4.44 -6.30
C ILE A 199 26.16 -5.86 -5.84
N ARG A 200 27.05 -6.57 -6.55
CA ARG A 200 27.55 -7.89 -6.10
C ARG A 200 28.14 -7.84 -4.71
N SER A 201 29.02 -6.88 -4.47
CA SER A 201 29.64 -6.66 -3.16
C SER A 201 28.60 -6.36 -2.08
N MET A 202 27.67 -5.46 -2.35
CA MET A 202 26.64 -5.05 -1.39
C MET A 202 25.67 -6.18 -1.04
N LEU A 203 25.34 -7.05 -2.00
CA LEU A 203 24.46 -8.19 -1.80
C LEU A 203 25.18 -9.44 -1.26
N GLY A 204 26.50 -9.39 -1.09
CA GLY A 204 27.30 -10.53 -0.65
C GLY A 204 27.30 -11.69 -1.66
N LEU A 205 27.11 -11.41 -2.94
CA LEU A 205 27.15 -12.40 -3.99
C LEU A 205 28.64 -12.67 -4.31
N ALA A 206 29.12 -13.88 -3.99
CA ALA A 206 30.46 -14.30 -4.36
C ALA A 206 30.61 -14.36 -5.88
N ASP A 207 31.86 -14.14 -6.37
CA ASP A 207 32.27 -14.32 -7.77
C ASP A 207 32.12 -15.78 -8.25
#